data_d5da8401f56ac7ab58a7f052c035c1a3
#
_entry.id   d5da8401f56ac7ab58a7f052c035c1a3
#
_cell.length_a   1.000
_cell.length_b   1.000
_cell.length_c   1.000
_cell.angle_alpha   90.00
_cell.angle_beta   90.00
_cell.angle_gamma   90.00
#
_symmetry.space_group_name_H-M   'P 1'
#
loop_
_entity.id
_entity.type
_entity.pdbx_description
1 polymer ?
#
loop_
_entity_poly.entity_id
_entity_poly.type
_entity_poly.pdbx_seq_one_letter_code
_entity_poly.pdbx_strand_id
1 'polypeptide(L)'
;MMKMNKKLLFFPALAVGVIALVLAVKMKPDLPVKPAGDRARLVETTPLELRAMAPKAIGFGKVAPKIEWKAIAEVTGKIVYRHPRLEKGQVLQAGTEILRIDPLDYELKLVQAQADLKSAQTSLAKLYQEEDNLKQTLKIESNRLVISNKELQRKQNLRKKGLTSQSDVDQQEQSALSQRKLVLDIENQIGLMPDEKRVAEALVKVNTSKVEEAHRSLEKTIIKLPYDLRIAAVDIEQNQVVNLQQTMVTAHGMDVMEVEAQLSIHDMHTLASSLGEFNRDESGIPQPDMTFINASIELSSGNMKATWPAKVSRISETVDPNQATAGVILEIQQDYRNLNPNSVPPLVNGMFVRAFIEGQANPSWVIPERALHGDKIYLMDEANKLTIQPVTVLYRRGNQVIIDGDLNQGDKLILNDLLPAINGMLLKEATATKEESAQ
;
A
#
# COMPACT_ATOMS: atom_id res chain seq x y z
N MET A 1 -19.97 128.52 6.73
CA MET A 1 -19.84 127.24 7.43
C MET A 1 -20.28 126.11 6.49
N MET A 2 -19.35 125.42 5.88
CA MET A 2 -19.66 124.36 4.90
C MET A 2 -19.65 122.99 5.60
N LYS A 3 -20.82 122.33 5.65
CA LYS A 3 -21.00 121.00 6.23
C LYS A 3 -20.39 119.95 5.22
N MET A 4 -19.25 119.44 5.54
CA MET A 4 -18.65 118.35 4.79
C MET A 4 -19.42 117.03 5.01
N ASN A 5 -19.89 116.44 3.92
CA ASN A 5 -20.65 115.18 3.92
C ASN A 5 -19.76 114.03 4.33
N LYS A 6 -20.01 113.38 5.52
CA LYS A 6 -19.25 112.27 6.07
C LYS A 6 -19.22 111.05 5.15
N LYS A 7 -20.12 110.96 4.16
CA LYS A 7 -20.16 109.83 3.18
C LYS A 7 -19.06 109.90 2.13
N LEU A 8 -18.44 111.12 1.92
CA LEU A 8 -17.40 111.26 0.90
C LEU A 8 -16.02 110.81 1.40
N LEU A 9 -15.81 110.68 2.75
CA LEU A 9 -14.60 110.16 3.36
C LEU A 9 -14.49 108.68 3.33
N PHE A 10 -15.58 107.92 3.09
CA PHE A 10 -15.61 106.46 3.01
C PHE A 10 -14.82 105.92 1.82
N PHE A 11 -14.91 106.57 0.66
CA PHE A 11 -14.21 106.08 -0.53
C PHE A 11 -12.68 106.13 -0.44
N PRO A 12 -12.08 107.26 0.02
CA PRO A 12 -10.64 107.31 0.18
C PRO A 12 -10.14 106.33 1.28
N ALA A 13 -10.88 106.09 2.38
CA ALA A 13 -10.51 105.12 3.39
C ALA A 13 -10.57 103.67 2.83
N LEU A 14 -11.57 103.34 2.04
CA LEU A 14 -11.66 102.06 1.36
C LEU A 14 -10.51 101.87 0.35
N ALA A 15 -10.16 102.91 -0.40
CA ALA A 15 -9.05 102.88 -1.35
C ALA A 15 -7.68 102.64 -0.64
N VAL A 16 -7.46 103.27 0.52
CA VAL A 16 -6.25 103.02 1.33
C VAL A 16 -6.24 101.60 1.90
N GLY A 17 -7.38 101.08 2.31
CA GLY A 17 -7.51 99.73 2.78
C GLY A 17 -7.18 98.71 1.69
N VAL A 18 -7.70 98.89 0.48
CA VAL A 18 -7.42 98.05 -0.69
C VAL A 18 -5.93 98.11 -1.10
N ILE A 19 -5.36 99.33 -1.11
CA ILE A 19 -3.91 99.48 -1.40
C ILE A 19 -3.03 98.86 -0.35
N ALA A 20 -3.41 98.97 0.93
CA ALA A 20 -2.70 98.25 2.03
C ALA A 20 -2.81 96.75 1.92
N LEU A 21 -3.99 96.25 1.50
CA LEU A 21 -4.21 94.82 1.28
C LEU A 21 -3.36 94.31 0.10
N VAL A 22 -3.36 95.05 -1.01
CA VAL A 22 -2.56 94.66 -2.20
C VAL A 22 -1.05 94.73 -1.87
N LEU A 23 -0.60 95.66 -1.10
CA LEU A 23 0.79 95.74 -0.63
C LEU A 23 1.12 94.61 0.32
N ALA A 24 0.25 94.28 1.27
CA ALA A 24 0.45 93.10 2.19
C ALA A 24 0.51 91.75 1.47
N VAL A 25 -0.33 91.63 0.38
CA VAL A 25 -0.28 90.39 -0.44
C VAL A 25 0.98 90.36 -1.32
N LYS A 26 1.45 91.49 -1.85
CA LYS A 26 2.67 91.61 -2.66
C LYS A 26 3.95 91.55 -1.79
N MET A 27 3.92 91.95 -0.53
CA MET A 27 5.04 91.81 0.43
C MET A 27 5.06 90.55 1.25
N LYS A 28 4.18 89.54 0.91
CA LYS A 28 4.36 88.23 1.49
C LYS A 28 5.74 87.70 1.08
N PRO A 29 6.68 87.46 2.01
CA PRO A 29 7.94 86.80 1.68
C PRO A 29 7.55 85.43 1.16
N ASP A 30 8.08 85.05 0.00
CA ASP A 30 8.04 83.65 -0.46
C ASP A 30 8.66 82.84 0.65
N LEU A 31 7.85 81.92 1.27
CA LEU A 31 8.36 80.95 2.19
C LEU A 31 9.49 80.20 1.49
N PRO A 32 10.69 80.13 2.02
CA PRO A 32 11.76 79.34 1.42
C PRO A 32 11.23 77.96 1.32
N VAL A 33 10.85 77.49 0.13
CA VAL A 33 10.65 76.10 -0.20
C VAL A 33 12.06 75.47 0.00
N LYS A 34 12.31 74.95 1.19
CA LYS A 34 13.48 74.06 1.34
C LYS A 34 13.37 73.07 0.21
N PRO A 35 14.39 72.91 -0.64
CA PRO A 35 14.38 71.86 -1.63
C PRO A 35 14.15 70.55 -0.79
N ALA A 36 13.19 69.77 -1.28
CA ALA A 36 12.89 68.47 -0.64
C ALA A 36 14.21 67.71 -0.55
N GLY A 37 14.85 67.85 0.60
CA GLY A 37 16.11 67.15 0.86
C GLY A 37 15.85 65.71 0.55
N ASP A 38 16.77 65.13 -0.12
CA ASP A 38 16.81 63.71 -0.54
C ASP A 38 16.29 62.83 0.60
N ARG A 39 14.98 62.56 0.61
CA ARG A 39 14.33 61.77 1.67
C ARG A 39 14.45 60.29 1.35
N ALA A 40 15.71 59.87 1.09
CA ALA A 40 16.02 58.47 0.96
C ALA A 40 15.65 57.78 2.27
N ARG A 41 14.75 56.79 2.22
CA ARG A 41 14.41 55.99 3.40
C ARG A 41 15.53 55.00 3.69
N LEU A 42 15.88 54.90 4.96
CA LEU A 42 16.88 53.91 5.44
C LEU A 42 16.25 52.53 5.40
N VAL A 43 16.92 51.58 4.74
CA VAL A 43 16.47 50.19 4.61
C VAL A 43 17.58 49.22 4.95
N GLU A 44 17.21 48.11 5.59
CA GLU A 44 18.07 46.93 5.74
C GLU A 44 17.94 46.09 4.49
N THR A 45 19.04 45.68 3.91
CA THR A 45 19.03 44.84 2.73
C THR A 45 19.77 43.54 2.99
N THR A 46 19.36 42.48 2.31
CA THR A 46 20.08 41.21 2.24
C THR A 46 20.13 40.76 0.79
N PRO A 47 21.22 40.16 0.34
CA PRO A 47 21.26 39.61 -1.00
C PRO A 47 20.30 38.41 -1.11
N LEU A 48 19.57 38.42 -2.23
CA LEU A 48 18.69 37.30 -2.56
C LEU A 48 19.54 36.12 -3.04
N GLU A 49 19.38 34.98 -2.41
CA GLU A 49 20.16 33.78 -2.69
C GLU A 49 19.27 32.61 -3.11
N LEU A 50 19.71 31.90 -4.14
CA LEU A 50 19.12 30.63 -4.54
C LEU A 50 19.70 29.54 -3.64
N ARG A 51 18.86 28.91 -2.84
CA ARG A 51 19.26 27.83 -1.92
C ARG A 51 18.47 26.57 -2.20
N ALA A 52 19.12 25.41 -2.11
CA ALA A 52 18.42 24.13 -2.18
C ALA A 52 17.60 23.91 -0.89
N MET A 53 16.28 23.94 -1.03
CA MET A 53 15.35 23.76 0.10
C MET A 53 14.37 22.63 -0.19
N ALA A 54 14.17 21.76 0.80
CA ALA A 54 13.18 20.69 0.74
C ALA A 54 11.91 21.12 1.47
N PRO A 55 10.74 20.91 0.91
CA PRO A 55 9.48 21.07 1.63
C PRO A 55 9.39 20.01 2.75
N LYS A 56 8.83 20.41 3.88
CA LYS A 56 8.65 19.55 5.05
C LYS A 56 7.18 19.53 5.44
N ALA A 57 6.61 18.33 5.45
CA ALA A 57 5.26 18.09 5.93
C ALA A 57 5.30 17.38 7.28
N ILE A 58 4.31 17.69 8.11
CA ILE A 58 4.13 17.06 9.41
C ILE A 58 2.77 16.37 9.42
N GLY A 59 2.78 15.07 9.66
CA GLY A 59 1.58 14.28 9.82
C GLY A 59 1.49 13.65 11.21
N PHE A 60 0.33 13.12 11.51
CA PHE A 60 0.08 12.39 12.76
C PHE A 60 -0.59 11.07 12.44
N GLY A 61 -0.19 10.00 13.14
CA GLY A 61 -0.77 8.69 12.93
C GLY A 61 -0.57 7.76 14.10
N LYS A 62 -1.23 6.61 14.02
CA LYS A 62 -1.05 5.52 14.97
C LYS A 62 -0.17 4.45 14.36
N VAL A 63 0.74 3.92 15.15
CA VAL A 63 1.55 2.77 14.80
C VAL A 63 0.66 1.53 14.74
N ALA A 64 0.76 0.78 13.67
CA ALA A 64 0.11 -0.51 13.49
C ALA A 64 1.13 -1.56 12.98
N PRO A 65 0.94 -2.84 13.26
CA PRO A 65 1.78 -3.87 12.65
C PRO A 65 1.44 -4.01 11.17
N LYS A 66 2.45 -4.19 10.32
CA LYS A 66 2.24 -4.49 8.88
C LYS A 66 1.55 -5.83 8.68
N ILE A 67 1.83 -6.81 9.55
CA ILE A 67 1.25 -8.15 9.50
C ILE A 67 0.36 -8.32 10.74
N GLU A 68 -0.93 -8.49 10.49
CA GLU A 68 -1.90 -8.96 11.46
C GLU A 68 -2.36 -10.36 11.03
N TRP A 69 -2.06 -11.35 11.86
CA TRP A 69 -2.46 -12.74 11.62
C TRP A 69 -3.56 -13.13 12.60
N LYS A 70 -4.62 -13.75 12.07
CA LYS A 70 -5.74 -14.27 12.86
C LYS A 70 -5.82 -15.78 12.68
N ALA A 71 -5.70 -16.51 13.78
CA ALA A 71 -6.02 -17.93 13.80
C ALA A 71 -7.54 -18.08 13.79
N ILE A 72 -8.07 -18.50 12.66
CA ILE A 72 -9.49 -18.76 12.45
C ILE A 72 -9.70 -20.27 12.45
N ALA A 73 -10.71 -20.75 13.17
CA ALA A 73 -11.06 -22.18 13.18
C ALA A 73 -11.57 -22.61 11.80
N GLU A 74 -10.82 -23.50 11.13
CA GLU A 74 -11.19 -24.08 9.85
C GLU A 74 -11.98 -25.40 10.00
N VAL A 75 -12.04 -25.91 11.23
CA VAL A 75 -12.79 -27.09 11.61
C VAL A 75 -13.43 -26.87 12.99
N THR A 76 -14.50 -27.59 13.29
CA THR A 76 -15.21 -27.48 14.56
C THR A 76 -14.73 -28.52 15.55
N GLY A 77 -14.76 -28.22 16.84
CA GLY A 77 -14.46 -29.19 17.87
C GLY A 77 -14.01 -28.54 19.18
N LYS A 78 -13.69 -29.36 20.17
CA LYS A 78 -13.23 -28.93 21.48
C LYS A 78 -11.72 -28.68 21.45
N ILE A 79 -11.25 -27.60 22.09
CA ILE A 79 -9.82 -27.35 22.28
C ILE A 79 -9.27 -28.33 23.35
N VAL A 80 -8.44 -29.24 22.93
CA VAL A 80 -7.79 -30.23 23.81
C VAL A 80 -6.40 -29.81 24.27
N TYR A 81 -5.76 -28.95 23.50
CA TYR A 81 -4.45 -28.40 23.85
C TYR A 81 -4.42 -26.88 23.59
N ARG A 82 -3.87 -26.15 24.55
CA ARG A 82 -3.54 -24.74 24.48
C ARG A 82 -2.10 -24.58 24.96
N HIS A 83 -1.28 -23.91 24.16
CA HIS A 83 0.12 -23.71 24.52
C HIS A 83 0.24 -22.90 25.83
N PRO A 84 1.08 -23.31 26.82
CA PRO A 84 1.14 -22.66 28.12
C PRO A 84 1.51 -21.18 28.08
N ARG A 85 2.30 -20.74 27.09
CA ARG A 85 2.70 -19.35 26.88
C ARG A 85 1.82 -18.61 25.87
N LEU A 86 0.64 -19.13 25.54
CA LEU A 86 -0.31 -18.46 24.66
C LEU A 86 -1.07 -17.40 25.44
N GLU A 87 -0.42 -16.27 25.72
CA GLU A 87 -0.97 -15.15 26.47
C GLU A 87 -0.67 -13.84 25.76
N LYS A 88 -1.54 -12.84 25.97
CA LYS A 88 -1.38 -11.49 25.40
C LYS A 88 -0.02 -10.91 25.76
N GLY A 89 0.68 -10.40 24.75
CA GLY A 89 2.01 -9.77 24.89
C GLY A 89 3.18 -10.73 24.73
N GLN A 90 2.97 -12.04 24.83
CA GLN A 90 4.01 -13.05 24.65
C GLN A 90 4.44 -13.13 23.18
N VAL A 91 5.73 -13.42 22.98
CA VAL A 91 6.31 -13.69 21.66
C VAL A 91 6.51 -15.18 21.51
N LEU A 92 6.00 -15.74 20.43
CA LEU A 92 6.14 -17.15 20.07
C LEU A 92 6.76 -17.28 18.68
N GLN A 93 7.55 -18.33 18.49
CA GLN A 93 8.30 -18.58 17.26
C GLN A 93 7.43 -19.26 16.19
N ALA A 94 7.81 -19.08 14.94
CA ALA A 94 7.25 -19.79 13.80
C ALA A 94 7.24 -21.31 14.02
N GLY A 95 6.19 -21.98 13.54
CA GLY A 95 6.03 -23.45 13.68
C GLY A 95 5.54 -23.91 15.06
N THR A 96 5.49 -23.03 16.08
CA THR A 96 4.98 -23.40 17.40
C THR A 96 3.50 -23.74 17.29
N GLU A 97 3.14 -24.94 17.79
CA GLU A 97 1.73 -25.35 17.96
C GLU A 97 1.12 -24.56 19.11
N ILE A 98 0.11 -23.75 18.80
CA ILE A 98 -0.54 -22.87 19.79
C ILE A 98 -1.84 -23.45 20.33
N LEU A 99 -2.60 -24.14 19.46
CA LEU A 99 -3.88 -24.76 19.81
C LEU A 99 -4.02 -26.10 19.08
N ARG A 100 -4.75 -27.04 19.69
CA ARG A 100 -5.21 -28.26 19.04
C ARG A 100 -6.68 -28.47 19.34
N ILE A 101 -7.45 -28.64 18.29
CA ILE A 101 -8.83 -29.09 18.30
C ILE A 101 -8.82 -30.61 18.42
N ASP A 102 -9.79 -31.22 19.10
CA ASP A 102 -9.90 -32.67 19.27
C ASP A 102 -9.82 -33.40 17.91
N PRO A 103 -8.79 -34.17 17.63
CA PRO A 103 -8.59 -34.79 16.32
C PRO A 103 -9.37 -36.10 16.14
N LEU A 104 -9.95 -36.69 17.21
CA LEU A 104 -10.47 -38.04 17.19
C LEU A 104 -11.50 -38.32 16.09
N ASP A 105 -12.48 -37.41 15.92
CA ASP A 105 -13.50 -37.57 14.87
C ASP A 105 -12.89 -37.47 13.47
N TYR A 106 -11.87 -36.65 13.29
CA TYR A 106 -11.16 -36.44 12.01
C TYR A 106 -10.24 -37.65 11.70
N GLU A 107 -9.59 -38.21 12.70
CA GLU A 107 -8.81 -39.48 12.58
C GLU A 107 -9.71 -40.63 12.16
N LEU A 108 -10.88 -40.77 12.78
CA LEU A 108 -11.86 -41.81 12.42
C LEU A 108 -12.36 -41.64 10.98
N LYS A 109 -12.65 -40.41 10.53
CA LYS A 109 -13.01 -40.13 9.14
C LYS A 109 -11.89 -40.50 8.17
N LEU A 110 -10.64 -40.18 8.50
CA LEU A 110 -9.48 -40.56 7.68
C LEU A 110 -9.35 -42.08 7.55
N VAL A 111 -9.45 -42.82 8.66
CA VAL A 111 -9.41 -44.27 8.66
C VAL A 111 -10.53 -44.88 7.81
N GLN A 112 -11.76 -44.35 7.92
CA GLN A 112 -12.88 -44.78 7.10
C GLN A 112 -12.63 -44.52 5.59
N ALA A 113 -12.15 -43.36 5.22
CA ALA A 113 -11.84 -43.02 3.83
C ALA A 113 -10.70 -43.92 3.26
N GLN A 114 -9.72 -44.22 4.07
CA GLN A 114 -8.63 -45.16 3.70
C GLN A 114 -9.15 -46.59 3.47
N ALA A 115 -10.09 -47.07 4.31
CA ALA A 115 -10.71 -48.37 4.15
C ALA A 115 -11.54 -48.44 2.83
N ASP A 116 -12.32 -47.37 2.53
CA ASP A 116 -13.10 -47.26 1.30
C ASP A 116 -12.19 -47.26 0.06
N LEU A 117 -11.08 -46.52 0.09
CA LEU A 117 -10.07 -46.51 -0.97
C LEU A 117 -9.48 -47.91 -1.17
N LYS A 118 -9.13 -48.58 -0.09
CA LYS A 118 -8.57 -49.95 -0.15
C LYS A 118 -9.55 -50.95 -0.75
N SER A 119 -10.83 -50.84 -0.40
CA SER A 119 -11.92 -51.66 -1.00
C SER A 119 -12.04 -51.39 -2.51
N ALA A 120 -12.05 -50.16 -2.96
CA ALA A 120 -12.10 -49.78 -4.38
C ALA A 120 -10.87 -50.29 -5.16
N GLN A 121 -9.67 -50.18 -4.58
CA GLN A 121 -8.44 -50.73 -5.18
C GLN A 121 -8.47 -52.22 -5.32
N THR A 122 -9.02 -52.93 -4.32
CA THR A 122 -9.16 -54.38 -4.35
C THR A 122 -10.16 -54.83 -5.42
N SER A 123 -11.27 -54.09 -5.58
CA SER A 123 -12.27 -54.32 -6.65
C SER A 123 -11.66 -54.14 -8.03
N LEU A 124 -10.87 -53.11 -8.24
CA LEU A 124 -10.17 -52.87 -9.51
C LEU A 124 -9.14 -54.00 -9.79
N ALA A 125 -8.37 -54.41 -8.79
CA ALA A 125 -7.40 -55.52 -8.91
C ALA A 125 -8.08 -56.85 -9.29
N LYS A 126 -9.29 -57.10 -8.74
CA LYS A 126 -10.10 -58.25 -9.12
C LYS A 126 -10.48 -58.23 -10.61
N LEU A 127 -10.87 -57.10 -11.16
CA LEU A 127 -11.20 -56.95 -12.59
C LEU A 127 -9.97 -57.21 -13.49
N TYR A 128 -8.78 -56.78 -13.09
CA TYR A 128 -7.56 -57.08 -13.83
C TYR A 128 -7.29 -58.59 -13.84
N GLN A 129 -7.48 -59.27 -12.71
CA GLN A 129 -7.29 -60.74 -12.61
C GLN A 129 -8.36 -61.49 -13.44
N GLU A 130 -9.60 -61.00 -13.46
CA GLU A 130 -10.68 -61.59 -14.25
C GLU A 130 -10.42 -61.47 -15.76
N GLU A 131 -9.97 -60.31 -16.23
CA GLU A 131 -9.58 -60.12 -17.63
C GLU A 131 -8.45 -61.10 -18.03
N ASP A 132 -7.41 -61.28 -17.15
CA ASP A 132 -6.31 -62.19 -17.44
C ASP A 132 -6.81 -63.64 -17.54
N ASN A 133 -7.69 -64.06 -16.63
CA ASN A 133 -8.31 -65.37 -16.66
C ASN A 133 -9.15 -65.57 -17.97
N LEU A 134 -9.94 -64.59 -18.39
CA LEU A 134 -10.69 -64.64 -19.63
C LEU A 134 -9.79 -64.74 -20.84
N LYS A 135 -8.67 -63.99 -20.89
CA LYS A 135 -7.69 -64.07 -21.98
C LYS A 135 -7.05 -65.46 -22.09
N GLN A 136 -6.72 -66.08 -20.94
CA GLN A 136 -6.19 -67.45 -20.91
C GLN A 136 -7.22 -68.45 -21.40
N THR A 137 -8.49 -68.31 -20.97
CA THR A 137 -9.59 -69.14 -21.42
C THR A 137 -9.83 -68.98 -22.92
N LEU A 138 -9.85 -67.74 -23.45
CA LEU A 138 -9.95 -67.44 -24.88
C LEU A 138 -8.87 -68.19 -25.70
N LYS A 139 -7.64 -68.16 -25.23
CA LYS A 139 -6.52 -68.87 -25.89
C LYS A 139 -6.79 -70.37 -26.02
N ILE A 140 -7.31 -70.98 -24.95
CA ILE A 140 -7.61 -72.41 -24.93
C ILE A 140 -8.75 -72.73 -25.89
N GLU A 141 -9.86 -72.00 -25.79
CA GLU A 141 -11.05 -72.24 -26.63
C GLU A 141 -10.80 -71.88 -28.12
N SER A 142 -10.00 -70.89 -28.43
CA SER A 142 -9.57 -70.58 -29.79
C SER A 142 -8.73 -71.74 -30.41
N ASN A 143 -7.86 -72.37 -29.63
CA ASN A 143 -7.13 -73.57 -30.08
C ASN A 143 -8.07 -74.74 -30.34
N ARG A 144 -9.10 -74.93 -29.50
CA ARG A 144 -10.12 -75.97 -29.70
C ARG A 144 -10.92 -75.71 -31.00
N LEU A 145 -11.28 -74.46 -31.27
CA LEU A 145 -11.94 -74.05 -32.50
C LEU A 145 -11.10 -74.35 -33.75
N VAL A 146 -9.78 -74.06 -33.69
CA VAL A 146 -8.84 -74.41 -34.77
C VAL A 146 -8.82 -75.91 -35.05
N ILE A 147 -8.81 -76.78 -33.99
CA ILE A 147 -8.86 -78.23 -34.11
C ILE A 147 -10.18 -78.66 -34.72
N SER A 148 -11.32 -78.15 -34.21
CA SER A 148 -12.65 -78.48 -34.71
C SER A 148 -12.84 -78.11 -36.18
N ASN A 149 -12.35 -76.94 -36.62
CA ASN A 149 -12.37 -76.50 -38.01
C ASN A 149 -11.51 -77.43 -38.93
N LYS A 150 -10.32 -77.86 -38.45
CA LYS A 150 -9.50 -78.83 -39.19
C LYS A 150 -10.21 -80.19 -39.36
N GLU A 151 -10.90 -80.64 -38.33
CA GLU A 151 -11.66 -81.87 -38.39
C GLU A 151 -12.86 -81.79 -39.34
N LEU A 152 -13.57 -80.65 -39.30
CA LEU A 152 -14.64 -80.37 -40.27
C LEU A 152 -14.11 -80.37 -41.71
N GLN A 153 -12.99 -79.70 -41.99
CA GLN A 153 -12.36 -79.71 -43.33
C GLN A 153 -11.93 -81.10 -43.76
N ARG A 154 -11.41 -81.93 -42.84
CA ARG A 154 -11.09 -83.35 -43.07
C ARG A 154 -12.36 -84.14 -43.50
N LYS A 155 -13.45 -84.07 -42.71
CA LYS A 155 -14.69 -84.73 -42.97
C LYS A 155 -15.33 -84.28 -44.32
N GLN A 156 -15.27 -83.01 -44.60
CA GLN A 156 -15.77 -82.50 -45.93
C GLN A 156 -14.96 -83.09 -47.12
N ASN A 157 -13.63 -83.21 -46.99
CA ASN A 157 -12.76 -83.82 -48.01
C ASN A 157 -13.00 -85.32 -48.13
N LEU A 158 -13.26 -86.08 -47.06
CA LEU A 158 -13.70 -87.47 -47.12
C LEU A 158 -15.05 -87.68 -47.77
N ARG A 159 -16.00 -86.75 -47.50
CA ARG A 159 -17.30 -86.77 -48.13
C ARG A 159 -17.18 -86.55 -49.64
N LYS A 160 -16.34 -85.62 -50.13
CA LYS A 160 -16.09 -85.45 -51.56
C LYS A 160 -15.57 -86.76 -52.22
N LYS A 161 -14.85 -87.61 -51.45
CA LYS A 161 -14.36 -88.88 -51.90
C LYS A 161 -15.31 -90.04 -51.66
N GLY A 162 -16.52 -89.80 -51.16
CA GLY A 162 -17.52 -90.81 -50.86
C GLY A 162 -17.29 -91.71 -49.68
N LEU A 163 -16.34 -91.28 -48.75
CA LEU A 163 -15.87 -92.08 -47.61
C LEU A 163 -16.55 -91.79 -46.30
N THR A 164 -17.47 -90.81 -46.22
CA THR A 164 -18.29 -90.52 -45.03
C THR A 164 -19.69 -90.07 -45.40
N SER A 165 -20.63 -90.06 -44.44
CA SER A 165 -21.99 -89.63 -44.63
C SER A 165 -22.19 -88.12 -44.64
N GLN A 166 -23.23 -87.58 -45.20
CA GLN A 166 -23.59 -86.13 -45.06
C GLN A 166 -23.89 -85.80 -43.59
N SER A 167 -24.60 -86.65 -42.88
CA SER A 167 -24.92 -86.52 -41.47
C SER A 167 -23.70 -86.35 -40.60
N ASP A 168 -22.54 -87.01 -40.89
CA ASP A 168 -21.30 -86.88 -40.14
C ASP A 168 -20.63 -85.51 -40.37
N VAL A 169 -20.76 -84.93 -41.58
CA VAL A 169 -20.29 -83.57 -41.88
C VAL A 169 -21.14 -82.55 -41.15
N ASP A 170 -22.48 -82.68 -41.23
CA ASP A 170 -23.42 -81.73 -40.55
C ASP A 170 -23.23 -81.74 -39.04
N GLN A 171 -23.02 -82.89 -38.43
CA GLN A 171 -22.77 -83.03 -37.01
C GLN A 171 -21.40 -82.32 -36.60
N GLN A 172 -20.36 -82.44 -37.41
CA GLN A 172 -19.09 -81.78 -37.16
C GLN A 172 -19.20 -80.25 -37.40
N GLU A 173 -19.96 -79.81 -38.36
CA GLU A 173 -20.25 -78.39 -38.60
C GLU A 173 -21.00 -77.77 -37.41
N GLN A 174 -22.00 -78.47 -36.88
CA GLN A 174 -22.72 -78.05 -35.69
C GLN A 174 -21.76 -77.92 -34.48
N SER A 175 -20.80 -78.87 -34.31
CA SER A 175 -19.78 -78.85 -33.27
C SER A 175 -18.86 -77.65 -33.44
N ALA A 176 -18.38 -77.35 -34.67
CA ALA A 176 -17.53 -76.19 -34.95
C ALA A 176 -18.25 -74.84 -34.71
N LEU A 177 -19.55 -74.77 -35.09
CA LEU A 177 -20.37 -73.60 -34.82
C LEU A 177 -20.59 -73.37 -33.33
N SER A 178 -20.82 -74.43 -32.54
CA SER A 178 -20.95 -74.37 -31.10
C SER A 178 -19.64 -73.85 -30.44
N GLN A 179 -18.50 -74.34 -30.91
CA GLN A 179 -17.18 -73.91 -30.41
C GLN A 179 -16.90 -72.46 -30.81
N ARG A 180 -17.29 -72.01 -32.02
CA ARG A 180 -17.18 -70.65 -32.48
C ARG A 180 -18.01 -69.71 -31.63
N LYS A 181 -19.23 -70.10 -31.28
CA LYS A 181 -20.08 -69.32 -30.38
C LYS A 181 -19.41 -69.11 -29.03
N LEU A 182 -18.81 -70.15 -28.43
CA LEU A 182 -18.11 -70.05 -27.15
C LEU A 182 -16.96 -69.06 -27.21
N VAL A 183 -16.15 -69.06 -28.29
CA VAL A 183 -15.07 -68.10 -28.50
C VAL A 183 -15.62 -66.69 -28.57
N LEU A 184 -16.68 -66.45 -29.36
CA LEU A 184 -17.34 -65.15 -29.49
C LEU A 184 -17.90 -64.64 -28.14
N ASP A 185 -18.50 -65.50 -27.35
CA ASP A 185 -19.04 -65.14 -26.03
C ASP A 185 -17.90 -64.63 -25.09
N ILE A 186 -16.72 -65.28 -25.10
CA ILE A 186 -15.57 -64.87 -24.34
C ILE A 186 -14.95 -63.59 -24.87
N GLU A 187 -14.86 -63.44 -26.19
CA GLU A 187 -14.39 -62.17 -26.82
C GLU A 187 -15.27 -60.97 -26.44
N ASN A 188 -16.59 -61.17 -26.44
CA ASN A 188 -17.54 -60.14 -26.02
C ASN A 188 -17.36 -59.79 -24.53
N GLN A 189 -17.15 -60.77 -23.63
CA GLN A 189 -16.88 -60.50 -22.24
C GLN A 189 -15.56 -59.71 -22.04
N ILE A 190 -14.50 -60.10 -22.76
CA ILE A 190 -13.25 -59.33 -22.73
C ILE A 190 -13.45 -57.89 -23.26
N GLY A 191 -14.30 -57.77 -24.30
CA GLY A 191 -14.65 -56.43 -24.89
C GLY A 191 -15.32 -55.50 -23.91
N LEU A 192 -16.03 -56.01 -22.88
CA LEU A 192 -16.68 -55.19 -21.83
C LEU A 192 -15.71 -54.78 -20.70
N MET A 193 -14.65 -55.58 -20.49
CA MET A 193 -13.69 -55.35 -19.39
C MET A 193 -13.07 -53.92 -19.34
N PRO A 194 -12.71 -53.27 -20.46
CA PRO A 194 -12.15 -51.90 -20.43
C PRO A 194 -13.12 -50.89 -19.83
N ASP A 195 -14.41 -51.00 -20.08
CA ASP A 195 -15.42 -50.09 -19.57
C ASP A 195 -15.64 -50.30 -18.05
N GLU A 196 -15.73 -51.59 -17.62
CA GLU A 196 -15.85 -51.94 -16.20
C GLU A 196 -14.62 -51.47 -15.40
N LYS A 197 -13.43 -51.65 -15.92
CA LYS A 197 -12.20 -51.13 -15.31
C LYS A 197 -12.17 -49.63 -15.22
N ARG A 198 -12.61 -48.90 -16.28
CA ARG A 198 -12.69 -47.44 -16.27
C ARG A 198 -13.62 -46.94 -15.17
N VAL A 199 -14.74 -47.60 -14.93
CA VAL A 199 -15.68 -47.27 -13.85
C VAL A 199 -15.01 -47.54 -12.49
N ALA A 200 -14.30 -48.67 -12.32
CA ALA A 200 -13.60 -48.97 -11.08
C ALA A 200 -12.43 -48.02 -10.81
N GLU A 201 -11.69 -47.65 -11.85
CA GLU A 201 -10.61 -46.62 -11.76
C GLU A 201 -11.17 -45.26 -11.34
N ALA A 202 -12.31 -44.85 -11.90
CA ALA A 202 -12.99 -43.63 -11.48
C ALA A 202 -13.38 -43.66 -9.99
N LEU A 203 -13.85 -44.82 -9.49
CA LEU A 203 -14.19 -45.02 -8.08
C LEU A 203 -12.96 -44.95 -7.18
N VAL A 204 -11.81 -45.52 -7.59
CA VAL A 204 -10.52 -45.39 -6.88
C VAL A 204 -10.14 -43.91 -6.80
N LYS A 205 -10.26 -43.15 -7.88
CA LYS A 205 -9.93 -41.73 -7.88
C LYS A 205 -10.82 -40.93 -6.93
N VAL A 206 -12.14 -41.18 -6.91
CA VAL A 206 -13.08 -40.54 -5.98
C VAL A 206 -12.68 -40.82 -4.52
N ASN A 207 -12.38 -42.09 -4.18
CA ASN A 207 -11.99 -42.45 -2.81
C ASN A 207 -10.60 -41.89 -2.44
N THR A 208 -9.68 -41.75 -3.39
CA THR A 208 -8.40 -41.06 -3.17
C THR A 208 -8.64 -39.59 -2.77
N SER A 209 -9.52 -38.89 -3.50
CA SER A 209 -9.87 -37.51 -3.14
C SER A 209 -10.53 -37.39 -1.76
N LYS A 210 -11.34 -38.38 -1.34
CA LYS A 210 -11.91 -38.41 0.03
C LYS A 210 -10.85 -38.60 1.10
N VAL A 211 -9.83 -39.43 0.85
CA VAL A 211 -8.68 -39.56 1.77
C VAL A 211 -7.93 -38.24 1.92
N GLU A 212 -7.66 -37.55 0.82
CA GLU A 212 -7.01 -36.24 0.85
C GLU A 212 -7.84 -35.18 1.58
N GLU A 213 -9.15 -35.18 1.42
CA GLU A 213 -10.07 -34.29 2.14
C GLU A 213 -10.05 -34.54 3.65
N ALA A 214 -10.16 -35.82 4.05
CA ALA A 214 -10.11 -36.21 5.46
C ALA A 214 -8.75 -35.88 6.09
N HIS A 215 -7.65 -36.08 5.35
CA HIS A 215 -6.30 -35.74 5.80
C HIS A 215 -6.15 -34.23 6.02
N ARG A 216 -6.56 -33.39 5.05
CA ARG A 216 -6.55 -31.92 5.22
C ARG A 216 -7.41 -31.47 6.39
N SER A 217 -8.57 -32.11 6.61
CA SER A 217 -9.44 -31.79 7.74
C SER A 217 -8.77 -32.11 9.07
N LEU A 218 -8.01 -33.20 9.15
CA LEU A 218 -7.22 -33.56 10.30
C LEU A 218 -6.04 -32.59 10.53
N GLU A 219 -5.32 -32.20 9.49
CA GLU A 219 -4.25 -31.19 9.59
C GLU A 219 -4.76 -29.88 10.16
N LYS A 220 -5.97 -29.44 9.78
CA LYS A 220 -6.62 -28.22 10.26
C LYS A 220 -7.00 -28.25 11.75
N THR A 221 -6.90 -29.40 12.41
CA THR A 221 -7.09 -29.48 13.87
C THR A 221 -5.90 -28.91 14.64
N ILE A 222 -4.71 -28.82 14.02
CA ILE A 222 -3.47 -28.34 14.64
C ILE A 222 -3.18 -26.92 14.14
N ILE A 223 -3.28 -25.95 15.02
CA ILE A 223 -3.03 -24.54 14.70
C ILE A 223 -1.60 -24.20 15.09
N LYS A 224 -0.79 -23.79 14.09
CA LYS A 224 0.61 -23.38 14.26
C LYS A 224 0.81 -21.93 13.80
N LEU A 225 1.78 -21.26 14.42
CA LEU A 225 2.18 -19.92 14.00
C LEU A 225 2.97 -19.97 12.67
N PRO A 226 2.61 -19.15 11.67
CA PRO A 226 3.34 -19.11 10.39
C PRO A 226 4.66 -18.35 10.48
N TYR A 227 4.77 -17.37 11.39
CA TYR A 227 5.93 -16.48 11.59
C TYR A 227 6.20 -16.30 13.08
N ASP A 228 7.33 -15.64 13.43
CA ASP A 228 7.57 -15.13 14.78
C ASP A 228 6.58 -14.00 15.04
N LEU A 229 5.65 -14.18 15.96
CA LEU A 229 4.56 -13.24 16.20
C LEU A 229 4.41 -12.91 17.69
N ARG A 230 3.94 -11.70 17.97
CA ARG A 230 3.49 -11.30 19.30
C ARG A 230 1.99 -11.49 19.42
N ILE A 231 1.56 -12.19 20.44
CA ILE A 231 0.14 -12.45 20.70
C ILE A 231 -0.54 -11.14 21.12
N ALA A 232 -1.56 -10.73 20.35
CA ALA A 232 -2.35 -9.53 20.60
C ALA A 232 -3.62 -9.81 21.42
N ALA A 233 -4.31 -10.90 21.08
CA ALA A 233 -5.51 -11.34 21.81
C ALA A 233 -5.63 -12.87 21.73
N VAL A 234 -6.23 -13.45 22.76
CA VAL A 234 -6.61 -14.87 22.81
C VAL A 234 -8.07 -14.93 23.25
N ASP A 235 -8.92 -15.39 22.32
CA ASP A 235 -10.39 -15.36 22.48
C ASP A 235 -10.94 -16.76 22.73
N ILE A 236 -10.06 -17.72 23.14
CA ILE A 236 -10.42 -19.12 23.36
C ILE A 236 -9.67 -19.70 24.55
N GLU A 237 -10.35 -20.57 25.29
CA GLU A 237 -9.79 -21.28 26.43
C GLU A 237 -9.73 -22.79 26.18
N GLN A 238 -8.86 -23.48 26.94
CA GLN A 238 -8.80 -24.93 26.91
C GLN A 238 -10.15 -25.54 27.35
N ASN A 239 -10.55 -26.61 26.70
CA ASN A 239 -11.84 -27.29 26.87
C ASN A 239 -13.06 -26.54 26.32
N GLN A 240 -12.91 -25.37 25.72
CA GLN A 240 -13.97 -24.67 25.01
C GLN A 240 -14.18 -25.29 23.61
N VAL A 241 -15.41 -25.22 23.11
CA VAL A 241 -15.77 -25.65 21.76
C VAL A 241 -15.66 -24.48 20.82
N VAL A 242 -15.01 -24.67 19.67
CA VAL A 242 -14.92 -23.69 18.58
C VAL A 242 -15.83 -24.06 17.44
N ASN A 243 -16.41 -23.05 16.81
CA ASN A 243 -17.19 -23.18 15.60
C ASN A 243 -16.37 -22.79 14.38
N LEU A 244 -16.83 -23.22 13.21
CA LEU A 244 -16.21 -22.85 11.93
C LEU A 244 -16.16 -21.32 11.79
N GLN A 245 -15.04 -20.79 11.27
CA GLN A 245 -14.77 -19.36 11.07
C GLN A 245 -14.67 -18.51 12.36
N GLN A 246 -14.67 -19.12 13.53
CA GLN A 246 -14.43 -18.41 14.77
C GLN A 246 -12.96 -17.99 14.89
N THR A 247 -12.70 -16.69 15.15
CA THR A 247 -11.36 -16.20 15.51
C THR A 247 -10.99 -16.71 16.88
N MET A 248 -9.82 -17.33 17.01
CA MET A 248 -9.33 -17.90 18.27
C MET A 248 -8.16 -17.10 18.84
N VAL A 249 -7.26 -16.63 18.00
CA VAL A 249 -6.08 -15.86 18.38
C VAL A 249 -5.82 -14.80 17.35
N THR A 250 -5.46 -13.59 17.81
CA THR A 250 -4.92 -12.52 16.98
C THR A 250 -3.46 -12.31 17.37
N ALA A 251 -2.58 -12.25 16.39
CA ALA A 251 -1.16 -12.03 16.61
C ALA A 251 -0.58 -11.06 15.57
N HIS A 252 0.45 -10.32 15.97
CA HIS A 252 1.04 -9.23 15.21
C HIS A 252 2.49 -9.54 14.85
N GLY A 253 2.88 -9.22 13.63
CA GLY A 253 4.29 -9.16 13.21
C GLY A 253 5.04 -8.07 13.97
N MET A 254 6.33 -8.28 14.17
CA MET A 254 7.16 -7.37 14.97
C MET A 254 8.26 -6.69 14.16
N ASP A 255 8.60 -7.21 12.99
CA ASP A 255 9.73 -6.73 12.20
C ASP A 255 9.44 -5.42 11.47
N VAL A 256 8.21 -5.25 11.00
CA VAL A 256 7.80 -4.08 10.24
C VAL A 256 6.53 -3.50 10.83
N MET A 257 6.63 -2.23 11.21
CA MET A 257 5.49 -1.43 11.64
C MET A 257 5.11 -0.44 10.55
N GLU A 258 3.84 -0.11 10.48
CA GLU A 258 3.30 0.92 9.59
C GLU A 258 2.69 2.05 10.40
N VAL A 259 2.76 3.25 9.84
CA VAL A 259 2.05 4.42 10.36
C VAL A 259 1.33 5.08 9.21
N GLU A 260 0.02 5.15 9.30
CA GLU A 260 -0.77 5.97 8.40
C GLU A 260 -0.78 7.41 8.94
N ALA A 261 0.12 8.23 8.43
CA ALA A 261 0.27 9.61 8.81
C ALA A 261 -0.72 10.48 8.02
N GLN A 262 -1.61 11.17 8.73
CA GLN A 262 -2.55 12.12 8.13
C GLN A 262 -1.85 13.44 7.90
N LEU A 263 -1.73 13.86 6.63
CA LEU A 263 -1.14 15.12 6.18
C LEU A 263 -2.22 16.02 5.61
N SER A 264 -2.04 17.36 5.73
CA SER A 264 -2.93 18.29 5.04
C SER A 264 -2.81 18.11 3.52
N ILE A 265 -3.90 18.29 2.79
CA ILE A 265 -3.89 18.23 1.31
C ILE A 265 -2.92 19.27 0.73
N HIS A 266 -2.78 20.43 1.39
CA HIS A 266 -1.82 21.45 0.98
C HIS A 266 -0.37 20.97 1.08
N ASP A 267 0.01 20.35 2.20
CA ASP A 267 1.36 19.82 2.40
C ASP A 267 1.65 18.66 1.44
N MET A 268 0.65 17.81 1.19
CA MET A 268 0.73 16.74 0.20
C MET A 268 1.01 17.29 -1.20
N HIS A 269 0.29 18.33 -1.62
CA HIS A 269 0.51 18.98 -2.91
C HIS A 269 1.93 19.59 -3.00
N THR A 270 2.39 20.22 -1.93
CA THR A 270 3.72 20.83 -1.86
C THR A 270 4.82 19.78 -1.94
N LEU A 271 4.66 18.63 -1.25
CA LEU A 271 5.58 17.51 -1.36
C LEU A 271 5.60 16.93 -2.80
N ALA A 272 4.42 16.69 -3.37
CA ALA A 272 4.30 16.14 -4.72
C ALA A 272 4.96 17.06 -5.76
N SER A 273 4.76 18.39 -5.65
CA SER A 273 5.37 19.38 -6.54
C SER A 273 6.91 19.40 -6.46
N SER A 274 7.49 18.96 -5.34
CA SER A 274 8.95 18.90 -5.17
C SER A 274 9.60 17.70 -5.88
N LEU A 275 8.83 16.66 -6.23
CA LEU A 275 9.37 15.41 -6.77
C LEU A 275 9.61 15.44 -8.29
N GLY A 276 9.25 16.53 -8.97
CA GLY A 276 9.46 16.65 -10.41
C GLY A 276 8.52 15.76 -11.25
N GLU A 277 9.05 15.20 -12.33
CA GLU A 277 8.27 14.34 -13.23
C GLU A 277 7.95 12.99 -12.60
N PHE A 278 6.70 12.56 -12.74
CA PHE A 278 6.26 11.24 -12.28
C PHE A 278 6.71 10.16 -13.27
N ASN A 279 7.39 9.15 -12.78
CA ASN A 279 7.64 7.93 -13.54
C ASN A 279 6.31 7.18 -13.75
N ARG A 280 6.13 6.58 -14.92
CA ARG A 280 4.98 5.71 -15.19
C ARG A 280 5.38 4.27 -14.98
N ASP A 281 4.55 3.53 -14.25
CA ASP A 281 4.73 2.09 -14.11
C ASP A 281 4.42 1.35 -15.43
N GLU A 282 4.57 0.03 -15.44
CA GLU A 282 4.25 -0.83 -16.60
C GLU A 282 2.78 -0.75 -17.02
N SER A 283 1.89 -0.30 -16.14
CA SER A 283 0.46 -0.09 -16.38
C SER A 283 0.15 1.32 -16.87
N GLY A 284 1.15 2.21 -16.98
CA GLY A 284 1.00 3.61 -17.39
C GLY A 284 0.50 4.54 -16.29
N ILE A 285 0.41 4.07 -15.05
CA ILE A 285 -0.04 4.86 -13.89
C ILE A 285 1.14 5.73 -13.41
N PRO A 286 0.95 7.05 -13.26
CA PRO A 286 1.99 7.92 -12.72
C PRO A 286 2.31 7.52 -11.27
N GLN A 287 3.56 7.15 -11.00
CA GLN A 287 4.05 6.92 -9.66
C GLN A 287 5.15 7.93 -9.33
N PRO A 288 5.05 8.64 -8.19
CA PRO A 288 6.13 9.50 -7.74
C PRO A 288 7.35 8.65 -7.35
N ASP A 289 8.53 9.14 -7.66
CA ASP A 289 9.76 8.49 -7.20
C ASP A 289 9.96 8.76 -5.70
N MET A 290 9.59 7.75 -4.88
CA MET A 290 9.64 7.83 -3.42
C MET A 290 11.07 7.76 -2.87
N THR A 291 12.09 7.50 -3.70
CA THR A 291 13.49 7.38 -3.25
C THR A 291 14.08 8.71 -2.75
N PHE A 292 13.55 9.83 -3.23
CA PHE A 292 13.99 11.17 -2.83
C PHE A 292 13.25 11.71 -1.60
N ILE A 293 12.29 10.95 -1.05
CA ILE A 293 11.55 11.34 0.14
C ILE A 293 12.22 10.78 1.38
N ASN A 294 12.64 11.65 2.27
CA ASN A 294 13.12 11.26 3.59
C ASN A 294 11.96 11.31 4.59
N ALA A 295 11.76 10.24 5.33
CA ALA A 295 10.73 10.21 6.35
C ALA A 295 11.30 9.73 7.70
N SER A 296 10.72 10.24 8.77
CA SER A 296 10.98 9.78 10.13
C SER A 296 9.73 9.93 10.98
N ILE A 297 9.62 9.11 12.01
CA ILE A 297 8.57 9.26 13.01
C ILE A 297 9.16 9.62 14.35
N GLU A 298 8.46 10.43 15.13
CA GLU A 298 8.85 10.86 16.45
C GLU A 298 7.74 10.52 17.45
N LEU A 299 8.10 9.88 18.54
CA LEU A 299 7.29 9.77 19.73
C LEU A 299 7.79 10.80 20.75
N SER A 300 6.91 11.69 21.17
CA SER A 300 7.20 12.66 22.24
C SER A 300 6.23 12.43 23.40
N SER A 301 6.77 12.08 24.56
CA SER A 301 5.99 11.87 25.78
C SER A 301 6.73 12.45 26.98
N GLY A 302 6.30 13.62 27.45
CA GLY A 302 7.00 14.38 28.48
C GLY A 302 8.42 14.73 28.05
N ASN A 303 9.42 14.31 28.81
CA ASN A 303 10.83 14.54 28.51
C ASN A 303 11.45 13.49 27.57
N MET A 304 10.72 12.43 27.24
CA MET A 304 11.20 11.37 26.35
C MET A 304 10.88 11.73 24.90
N LYS A 305 11.92 11.77 24.08
CA LYS A 305 11.83 11.86 22.63
C LYS A 305 12.54 10.67 22.00
N ALA A 306 11.86 9.96 21.14
CA ALA A 306 12.44 8.87 20.37
C ALA A 306 12.08 9.04 18.90
N THR A 307 13.04 8.84 18.01
CA THR A 307 12.89 9.01 16.57
C THR A 307 13.31 7.74 15.87
N TRP A 308 12.51 7.30 14.90
CA TRP A 308 12.80 6.15 14.04
C TRP A 308 12.83 6.60 12.58
N PRO A 309 13.82 6.14 11.82
CA PRO A 309 13.81 6.33 10.37
C PRO A 309 12.62 5.54 9.79
N ALA A 310 11.96 6.13 8.80
CA ALA A 310 10.84 5.55 8.12
C ALA A 310 10.99 5.70 6.61
N LYS A 311 10.30 4.86 5.85
CA LYS A 311 10.21 4.97 4.38
C LYS A 311 8.76 5.23 4.01
N VAL A 312 8.53 6.15 3.08
CA VAL A 312 7.21 6.28 2.45
C VAL A 312 6.99 5.04 1.59
N SER A 313 5.95 4.28 1.93
CA SER A 313 5.59 3.06 1.20
C SER A 313 4.56 3.34 0.13
N ARG A 314 3.49 4.04 0.49
CA ARG A 314 2.36 4.34 -0.39
C ARG A 314 1.52 5.50 0.15
N ILE A 315 0.73 6.08 -0.72
CA ILE A 315 -0.29 7.06 -0.36
C ILE A 315 -1.61 6.28 -0.14
N SER A 316 -2.32 6.60 0.94
CA SER A 316 -3.63 6.02 1.20
C SER A 316 -4.64 6.52 0.16
N GLU A 317 -5.52 5.66 -0.32
CA GLU A 317 -6.60 6.03 -1.23
C GLU A 317 -7.68 6.88 -0.55
N THR A 318 -7.70 6.89 0.77
CA THR A 318 -8.74 7.58 1.57
C THR A 318 -8.32 9.01 1.91
N VAL A 319 -9.18 9.94 1.55
CA VAL A 319 -9.10 11.34 1.98
C VAL A 319 -10.18 11.56 3.03
N ASP A 320 -9.82 12.13 4.19
CA ASP A 320 -10.80 12.58 5.16
C ASP A 320 -11.32 13.97 4.77
N PRO A 321 -12.56 14.09 4.25
CA PRO A 321 -13.09 15.36 3.82
C PRO A 321 -13.37 16.34 4.97
N ASN A 322 -13.54 15.83 6.20
CA ASN A 322 -13.84 16.68 7.37
C ASN A 322 -12.57 17.37 7.88
N GLN A 323 -11.42 16.70 7.76
CA GLN A 323 -10.14 17.22 8.20
C GLN A 323 -9.30 17.79 7.04
N ALA A 324 -9.73 17.60 5.80
CA ALA A 324 -8.98 17.93 4.59
C ALA A 324 -7.55 17.32 4.61
N THR A 325 -7.45 16.06 5.03
CA THR A 325 -6.19 15.32 5.11
C THR A 325 -6.18 14.11 4.18
N ALA A 326 -4.99 13.73 3.74
CA ALA A 326 -4.74 12.49 3.02
C ALA A 326 -3.73 11.64 3.81
N GLY A 327 -3.92 10.34 3.81
CA GLY A 327 -3.04 9.41 4.51
C GLY A 327 -1.78 9.09 3.69
N VAL A 328 -0.62 9.12 4.34
CA VAL A 328 0.64 8.60 3.80
C VAL A 328 1.09 7.46 4.69
N ILE A 329 1.30 6.29 4.09
CA ILE A 329 1.70 5.09 4.83
C ILE A 329 3.22 5.03 4.85
N LEU A 330 3.75 5.08 6.07
CA LEU A 330 5.17 4.99 6.36
C LEU A 330 5.49 3.60 6.91
N GLU A 331 6.50 2.95 6.38
CA GLU A 331 7.04 1.70 6.90
C GLU A 331 8.29 1.94 7.75
N ILE A 332 8.32 1.32 8.91
CA ILE A 332 9.41 1.37 9.86
C ILE A 332 9.92 -0.04 10.10
N GLN A 333 11.16 -0.29 9.74
CA GLN A 333 11.80 -1.56 10.05
C GLN A 333 12.34 -1.53 11.48
N GLN A 334 12.01 -2.56 12.25
CA GLN A 334 12.40 -2.70 13.64
C GLN A 334 13.07 -4.06 13.84
N ASP A 335 14.36 -4.04 14.17
CA ASP A 335 15.03 -5.26 14.59
C ASP A 335 14.73 -5.54 16.07
N TYR A 336 13.59 -6.18 16.33
CA TYR A 336 13.10 -6.44 17.69
C TYR A 336 14.04 -7.33 18.53
N ARG A 337 14.96 -8.08 17.91
CA ARG A 337 15.92 -8.95 18.60
C ARG A 337 17.10 -8.17 19.18
N ASN A 338 17.47 -7.05 18.56
CA ASN A 338 18.62 -6.22 18.93
C ASN A 338 18.21 -4.86 19.51
N LEU A 339 16.94 -4.66 19.86
CA LEU A 339 16.46 -3.42 20.46
C LEU A 339 17.14 -3.16 21.80
N ASN A 340 17.66 -1.94 21.96
CA ASN A 340 18.08 -1.42 23.25
C ASN A 340 16.97 -0.51 23.82
N PRO A 341 16.16 -0.98 24.77
CA PRO A 341 15.05 -0.20 25.31
C PRO A 341 15.45 1.12 25.98
N ASN A 342 16.72 1.23 26.37
CA ASN A 342 17.23 2.45 27.01
C ASN A 342 17.56 3.58 26.02
N SER A 343 17.77 3.24 24.73
CA SER A 343 18.06 4.23 23.69
C SER A 343 16.83 4.53 22.83
N VAL A 344 16.17 3.50 22.34
CA VAL A 344 14.98 3.64 21.49
C VAL A 344 13.96 2.57 21.90
N PRO A 345 12.80 2.93 22.45
CA PRO A 345 11.79 1.98 22.85
C PRO A 345 11.23 1.22 21.64
N PRO A 346 10.76 -0.03 21.81
CA PRO A 346 10.09 -0.75 20.73
C PRO A 346 8.79 -0.05 20.34
N LEU A 347 8.54 0.02 19.05
CA LEU A 347 7.25 0.44 18.53
C LEU A 347 6.21 -0.65 18.79
N VAL A 348 5.09 -0.27 19.34
CA VAL A 348 3.96 -1.17 19.59
C VAL A 348 2.68 -0.61 18.98
N ASN A 349 1.78 -1.51 18.65
CA ASN A 349 0.48 -1.18 18.10
C ASN A 349 -0.28 -0.18 18.99
N GLY A 350 -0.83 0.87 18.36
CA GLY A 350 -1.62 1.91 19.02
C GLY A 350 -0.85 3.12 19.54
N MET A 351 0.49 3.13 19.46
CA MET A 351 1.28 4.34 19.75
C MET A 351 0.91 5.46 18.80
N PHE A 352 0.68 6.66 19.33
CA PHE A 352 0.43 7.86 18.53
C PHE A 352 1.75 8.61 18.31
N VAL A 353 2.10 8.83 17.05
CA VAL A 353 3.39 9.41 16.64
C VAL A 353 3.19 10.57 15.69
N ARG A 354 4.20 11.43 15.65
CA ARG A 354 4.34 12.50 14.67
C ARG A 354 5.24 12.00 13.55
N ALA A 355 4.80 12.15 12.32
CA ALA A 355 5.57 11.83 11.12
C ALA A 355 6.15 13.12 10.53
N PHE A 356 7.42 13.10 10.18
CA PHE A 356 8.09 14.13 9.43
C PHE A 356 8.45 13.56 8.06
N ILE A 357 7.99 14.24 7.02
CA ILE A 357 8.23 13.86 5.63
C ILE A 357 8.89 15.04 4.94
N GLU A 358 10.07 14.82 4.37
CA GLU A 358 10.82 15.82 3.63
C GLU A 358 10.89 15.40 2.17
N GLY A 359 10.46 16.31 1.28
CA GLY A 359 10.52 16.11 -0.16
C GLY A 359 11.92 16.32 -0.74
N GLN A 360 12.01 16.42 -2.06
CA GLN A 360 13.28 16.70 -2.73
C GLN A 360 13.70 18.15 -2.53
N ALA A 361 14.98 18.36 -2.26
CA ALA A 361 15.55 19.69 -2.16
C ALA A 361 15.77 20.28 -3.57
N ASN A 362 15.02 21.31 -3.89
CA ASN A 362 15.12 22.00 -5.18
C ASN A 362 15.69 23.42 -4.98
N PRO A 363 16.52 23.93 -5.92
CA PRO A 363 16.97 25.32 -5.91
C PRO A 363 15.75 26.25 -5.92
N SER A 364 15.65 27.09 -4.90
CA SER A 364 14.50 28.00 -4.72
C SER A 364 14.93 29.31 -4.09
N TRP A 365 14.18 30.37 -4.33
CA TRP A 365 14.41 31.65 -3.68
C TRP A 365 13.91 31.59 -2.25
N VAL A 366 14.80 31.84 -1.30
CA VAL A 366 14.50 31.76 0.14
C VAL A 366 14.59 33.15 0.74
N ILE A 367 13.50 33.62 1.31
CA ILE A 367 13.43 34.94 1.96
C ILE A 367 12.97 34.80 3.42
N PRO A 368 13.40 35.67 4.33
CA PRO A 368 12.79 35.77 5.65
C PRO A 368 11.32 36.19 5.56
N GLU A 369 10.46 35.67 6.42
CA GLU A 369 9.01 35.96 6.39
C GLU A 369 8.71 37.46 6.54
N ARG A 370 9.54 38.22 7.28
CA ARG A 370 9.41 39.65 7.44
C ARG A 370 9.63 40.47 6.15
N ALA A 371 10.21 39.88 5.10
CA ALA A 371 10.46 40.52 3.81
C ALA A 371 9.30 40.32 2.82
N LEU A 372 8.30 39.50 3.17
CA LEU A 372 7.13 39.23 2.35
C LEU A 372 5.97 40.16 2.72
N HIS A 373 5.49 40.94 1.75
CA HIS A 373 4.39 41.92 1.92
C HIS A 373 3.18 41.48 1.07
N GLY A 374 2.39 40.52 1.62
CA GLY A 374 1.30 39.88 0.89
C GLY A 374 1.81 38.95 -0.21
N ASP A 375 1.62 39.33 -1.46
CA ASP A 375 2.09 38.65 -2.68
C ASP A 375 3.29 39.36 -3.35
N LYS A 376 4.01 40.21 -2.60
CA LYS A 376 5.06 41.08 -3.14
C LYS A 376 6.27 41.12 -2.23
N ILE A 377 7.43 41.38 -2.82
CA ILE A 377 8.68 41.69 -2.12
C ILE A 377 9.20 43.03 -2.58
N TYR A 378 10.05 43.63 -1.78
CA TYR A 378 10.67 44.91 -2.05
C TYR A 378 12.15 44.68 -2.37
N LEU A 379 12.57 45.17 -3.54
CA LEU A 379 13.94 45.10 -4.01
C LEU A 379 14.51 46.53 -4.12
N MET A 380 15.79 46.70 -3.90
CA MET A 380 16.52 47.94 -4.18
C MET A 380 17.31 47.74 -5.47
N ASP A 381 17.02 48.60 -6.47
CA ASP A 381 17.71 48.58 -7.76
C ASP A 381 19.10 49.24 -7.69
N GLU A 382 19.87 49.19 -8.78
CA GLU A 382 21.21 49.77 -8.88
C GLU A 382 21.22 51.30 -8.70
N ALA A 383 20.10 51.97 -8.96
CA ALA A 383 19.90 53.39 -8.77
C ALA A 383 19.44 53.75 -7.34
N ASN A 384 19.47 52.80 -6.41
CA ASN A 384 18.97 52.93 -5.04
C ASN A 384 17.47 53.33 -4.96
N LYS A 385 16.64 52.80 -5.86
CA LYS A 385 15.20 52.98 -5.85
C LYS A 385 14.47 51.71 -5.49
N LEU A 386 13.28 51.86 -4.90
CA LEU A 386 12.38 50.77 -4.58
C LEU A 386 11.77 50.19 -5.85
N THR A 387 11.92 48.87 -6.03
CA THR A 387 11.17 48.09 -7.01
C THR A 387 10.27 47.10 -6.26
N ILE A 388 8.99 47.14 -6.56
CA ILE A 388 7.99 46.23 -5.98
C ILE A 388 7.80 45.04 -6.94
N GLN A 389 8.25 43.86 -6.54
CA GLN A 389 8.20 42.66 -7.37
C GLN A 389 7.09 41.73 -6.89
N PRO A 390 6.13 41.32 -7.74
CA PRO A 390 5.17 40.31 -7.39
C PRO A 390 5.85 38.92 -7.34
N VAL A 391 5.45 38.09 -6.38
CA VAL A 391 6.01 36.75 -6.20
C VAL A 391 4.92 35.77 -5.83
N THR A 392 5.15 34.49 -6.15
CA THR A 392 4.28 33.41 -5.75
C THR A 392 4.90 32.66 -4.56
N VAL A 393 4.18 32.56 -3.46
CA VAL A 393 4.61 31.76 -2.31
C VAL A 393 4.41 30.29 -2.63
N LEU A 394 5.50 29.52 -2.66
CA LEU A 394 5.45 28.07 -2.86
C LEU A 394 5.10 27.36 -1.54
N TYR A 395 5.88 27.63 -0.49
CA TYR A 395 5.62 27.10 0.86
C TYR A 395 6.40 27.89 1.93
N ARG A 396 6.10 27.60 3.21
CA ARG A 396 6.77 28.19 4.36
C ARG A 396 7.50 27.14 5.15
N ARG A 397 8.72 27.48 5.66
CA ARG A 397 9.52 26.60 6.53
C ARG A 397 10.07 27.38 7.70
N GLY A 398 9.47 27.25 8.87
CA GLY A 398 9.82 28.03 10.05
C GLY A 398 9.64 29.54 9.81
N ASN A 399 10.68 30.33 9.91
CA ASN A 399 10.70 31.78 9.70
C ASN A 399 11.15 32.17 8.27
N GLN A 400 11.15 31.22 7.34
CA GLN A 400 11.53 31.40 5.93
C GLN A 400 10.36 31.12 5.02
N VAL A 401 10.29 31.87 3.93
CA VAL A 401 9.31 31.68 2.87
C VAL A 401 10.04 31.35 1.58
N ILE A 402 9.58 30.33 0.92
CA ILE A 402 10.08 29.90 -0.37
C ILE A 402 9.16 30.47 -1.42
N ILE A 403 9.74 31.24 -2.34
CA ILE A 403 9.00 32.00 -3.36
C ILE A 403 9.49 31.63 -4.75
N ASP A 404 8.64 31.92 -5.72
CA ASP A 404 8.94 31.89 -7.15
C ASP A 404 8.59 33.24 -7.80
N GLY A 405 9.37 33.67 -8.78
CA GLY A 405 9.15 34.94 -9.47
C GLY A 405 10.32 35.27 -10.39
N ASP A 406 10.19 36.37 -11.11
CA ASP A 406 11.24 36.92 -11.97
C ASP A 406 12.30 37.65 -11.10
N LEU A 407 13.27 36.88 -10.59
CA LEU A 407 14.26 37.30 -9.60
C LEU A 407 15.66 36.89 -10.04
N ASN A 408 16.67 37.73 -9.70
CA ASN A 408 18.06 37.45 -10.02
C ASN A 408 18.87 37.20 -8.75
N GLN A 409 19.91 36.36 -8.88
CA GLN A 409 20.84 36.10 -7.78
C GLN A 409 21.62 37.39 -7.45
N GLY A 410 21.58 37.78 -6.19
CA GLY A 410 22.25 39.00 -5.72
C GLY A 410 21.36 40.24 -5.68
N ASP A 411 20.11 40.16 -6.12
CA ASP A 411 19.14 41.26 -5.95
C ASP A 411 19.08 41.67 -4.47
N LYS A 412 19.06 42.96 -4.17
CA LYS A 412 19.01 43.46 -2.79
C LYS A 412 17.59 43.44 -2.26
N LEU A 413 17.27 42.41 -1.49
CA LEU A 413 15.95 42.26 -0.82
C LEU A 413 15.88 43.21 0.39
N ILE A 414 14.84 43.99 0.50
CA ILE A 414 14.56 44.88 1.62
C ILE A 414 13.82 44.10 2.71
N LEU A 415 14.30 44.25 3.94
CA LEU A 415 13.78 43.54 5.11
C LEU A 415 12.80 44.38 5.95
N ASN A 416 12.81 45.70 5.75
CA ASN A 416 11.97 46.61 6.51
C ASN A 416 10.59 46.77 5.86
N ASP A 417 9.60 47.01 6.69
CA ASP A 417 8.28 47.45 6.21
C ASP A 417 8.33 48.93 5.82
N LEU A 418 7.89 49.23 4.62
CA LEU A 418 7.87 50.59 4.07
C LEU A 418 6.42 51.05 3.93
N LEU A 419 6.02 52.01 4.76
CA LEU A 419 4.68 52.61 4.71
C LEU A 419 4.79 54.15 4.46
N PRO A 420 4.24 54.67 3.35
CA PRO A 420 3.79 53.95 2.17
C PRO A 420 4.96 53.49 1.29
N ALA A 421 4.83 52.27 0.69
CA ALA A 421 5.75 51.75 -0.31
C ALA A 421 5.31 52.25 -1.69
N ILE A 422 6.14 53.09 -2.34
CA ILE A 422 5.86 53.65 -3.67
C ILE A 422 6.99 53.26 -4.61
N ASN A 423 6.67 52.63 -5.72
CA ASN A 423 7.65 52.23 -6.73
C ASN A 423 8.49 53.41 -7.19
N GLY A 424 9.81 53.31 -7.25
CA GLY A 424 10.75 54.37 -7.59
C GLY A 424 11.14 55.29 -6.43
N MET A 425 10.71 55.04 -5.18
CA MET A 425 11.12 55.76 -3.98
C MET A 425 12.62 55.64 -3.77
N LEU A 426 13.29 56.77 -3.45
CA LEU A 426 14.74 56.75 -3.12
C LEU A 426 14.99 56.08 -1.77
N LEU A 427 15.95 55.17 -1.77
CA LEU A 427 16.37 54.37 -0.63
C LEU A 427 17.83 54.64 -0.26
N LYS A 428 18.19 54.40 0.97
CA LYS A 428 19.57 54.42 1.46
C LYS A 428 19.80 53.19 2.31
N GLU A 429 20.81 52.44 1.96
CA GLU A 429 21.16 51.24 2.71
C GLU A 429 21.65 51.60 4.13
N ALA A 430 21.08 50.95 5.13
CA ALA A 430 21.56 51.10 6.50
C ALA A 430 22.88 50.31 6.61
N THR A 431 23.96 50.98 6.98
CA THR A 431 25.22 50.36 7.26
C THR A 431 24.99 49.42 8.46
N ALA A 432 25.06 48.09 8.26
CA ALA A 432 24.90 47.12 9.34
C ALA A 432 25.96 47.36 10.40
N THR A 433 25.59 47.93 11.52
CA THR A 433 26.38 47.81 12.74
C THR A 433 26.33 46.35 13.14
N LYS A 434 27.46 45.65 13.03
CA LYS A 434 27.61 44.29 13.58
C LYS A 434 27.41 44.38 15.08
N GLU A 435 26.23 44.18 15.59
CA GLU A 435 25.98 43.76 16.94
C GLU A 435 25.85 42.24 16.98
N GLU A 436 26.91 41.66 17.48
CA GLU A 436 27.05 40.47 18.31
C GLU A 436 25.92 39.48 18.34
N SER A 437 26.13 38.40 17.58
CA SER A 437 25.58 37.08 17.91
C SER A 437 26.34 36.55 19.16
N ALA A 438 25.80 36.80 20.33
CA ALA A 438 26.16 36.14 21.59
C ALA A 438 24.91 36.14 22.50
N GLN A 439 24.13 35.10 22.44
CA GLN A 439 23.58 34.36 23.58
C GLN A 439 22.69 33.21 23.08
#